data_f7cbd7fe34ba4845e0a64c55c7252bed
#
_entry.id   f7cbd7fe34ba4845e0a64c55c7252bed
#
_cell.length_a   1.000
_cell.length_b   1.000
_cell.length_c   1.000
_cell.angle_alpha   90.00
_cell.angle_beta   90.00
_cell.angle_gamma   90.00
#
_symmetry.space_group_name_H-M   'P 1'
#
loop_
_entity.id
_entity.type
_entity.pdbx_description
1 polymer ?
#
loop_
_entity_poly.entity_id
_entity_poly.type
_entity_poly.pdbx_seq_one_letter_code
_entity_poly.pdbx_strand_id
1 'polypeptide(L)'
;MLSQDSDFQYVSTNPCGEIPMASGNSCLLGSINLDQFVTNPFTNEAYIDLDKLRKVTDIAVRALNKVLDEGLPKHPLQEQKDAVRDWRQIGLGTTSLATALIRYGVTYGSVRSLDIVKIIYKTIAQQAILTSLDLAKKDGMYPNCKPELIVQSDFFKQFDWTEQEIADVKKYGLRNCQILTCAPNGSVGSMIGTGSTGIESLFALSYYRTTKTLENKDKTFKIDVPVVIEYKRITGNENLPDYFVSVYNINPLDRIRVQATAQQWIDGAISSTCNIPETATVEDVKSIYINAWRLGCKGCTIFRDNCKRTAILSTSSPESQDIKQHLDCIEPISRDDFGQALTGTTYKHRTACGTLYITINKDEQGNIVEIFTNSSKNGTCKANLNGETRMASLALRAGVKVEEVIDQLKGIHCQSCAFARAKGNPVDGTSCPDIIAKCIKAAYTPTEIVEDTTEKCPECGQPVRHEGGCKVCSCGYSKCG
;
A
#
# COMPACT_ATOMS: atom_id res chain seq x y z
N MET A 1 5.38 -22.92 -0.27
CA MET A 1 5.11 -22.47 1.10
C MET A 1 5.37 -23.60 2.08
N LEU A 2 5.73 -23.31 3.32
CA LEU A 2 5.97 -24.34 4.35
C LEU A 2 4.71 -25.12 4.69
N SER A 3 3.55 -24.46 4.76
CA SER A 3 2.28 -25.14 4.97
C SER A 3 1.64 -25.49 3.62
N GLN A 4 1.48 -26.77 3.37
CA GLN A 4 0.67 -27.30 2.24
C GLN A 4 -0.66 -27.88 2.75
N ASP A 5 -1.06 -27.49 3.95
CA ASP A 5 -2.27 -27.99 4.57
C ASP A 5 -3.50 -27.42 3.86
N SER A 6 -4.42 -28.31 3.44
CA SER A 6 -5.71 -27.93 2.87
C SER A 6 -6.57 -27.12 3.84
N ASP A 7 -6.30 -27.20 5.15
CA ASP A 7 -7.04 -26.50 6.18
C ASP A 7 -6.57 -25.04 6.33
N PHE A 8 -5.37 -24.69 5.82
CA PHE A 8 -4.89 -23.30 5.71
C PHE A 8 -5.32 -22.71 4.38
N GLN A 9 -6.57 -22.28 4.30
CA GLN A 9 -7.13 -21.69 3.07
C GLN A 9 -6.84 -20.18 3.02
N TYR A 10 -6.11 -19.76 2.00
CA TYR A 10 -5.89 -18.35 1.72
C TYR A 10 -7.19 -17.71 1.21
N VAL A 11 -7.70 -16.73 1.93
CA VAL A 11 -8.91 -15.98 1.54
C VAL A 11 -8.61 -14.61 0.99
N SER A 12 -7.48 -14.01 1.39
CA SER A 12 -7.07 -12.67 0.99
C SER A 12 -5.58 -12.45 1.25
N THR A 13 -5.09 -11.25 0.92
CA THR A 13 -3.80 -10.74 1.40
C THR A 13 -4.05 -9.54 2.31
N ASN A 14 -3.01 -9.11 3.04
CA ASN A 14 -2.98 -7.78 3.64
C ASN A 14 -2.98 -6.68 2.54
N PRO A 15 -3.20 -5.39 2.87
CA PRO A 15 -3.29 -4.31 1.87
C PRO A 15 -2.10 -4.20 0.94
N CYS A 16 -0.87 -4.47 1.41
CA CYS A 16 0.34 -4.39 0.60
C CYS A 16 0.68 -5.68 -0.15
N GLY A 17 -0.08 -6.77 0.05
CA GLY A 17 0.01 -8.00 -0.71
C GLY A 17 1.14 -8.96 -0.34
N GLU A 18 1.95 -8.65 0.72
CA GLU A 18 3.07 -9.49 1.12
C GLU A 18 2.69 -10.66 2.04
N ILE A 19 1.52 -10.61 2.68
CA ILE A 19 1.05 -11.72 3.53
C ILE A 19 -0.23 -12.30 2.97
N PRO A 20 -0.19 -13.45 2.29
CA PRO A 20 -1.36 -14.28 2.07
C PRO A 20 -1.87 -14.82 3.41
N MET A 21 -3.17 -14.66 3.70
CA MET A 21 -3.76 -14.96 5.00
C MET A 21 -4.99 -15.84 4.88
N ALA A 22 -5.17 -16.72 5.86
CA ALA A 22 -6.45 -17.36 6.14
C ALA A 22 -7.37 -16.40 6.91
N SER A 23 -8.68 -16.74 7.01
CA SER A 23 -9.64 -15.97 7.81
C SER A 23 -9.18 -15.84 9.25
N GLY A 24 -9.37 -14.67 9.83
CA GLY A 24 -9.01 -14.37 11.22
C GLY A 24 -7.52 -14.14 11.50
N ASN A 25 -6.62 -14.38 10.53
CA ASN A 25 -5.20 -14.13 10.74
C ASN A 25 -4.87 -12.64 10.76
N SER A 26 -3.75 -12.30 11.39
CA SER A 26 -3.24 -10.93 11.51
C SER A 26 -1.79 -10.82 11.04
N CYS A 27 -1.43 -9.61 10.57
CA CYS A 27 -0.07 -9.28 10.16
C CYS A 27 0.81 -9.02 11.38
N LEU A 28 1.84 -9.83 11.58
CA LEU A 28 2.90 -9.56 12.54
C LEU A 28 4.21 -9.47 11.80
N LEU A 29 4.71 -8.24 11.61
CA LEU A 29 5.83 -7.94 10.73
C LEU A 29 7.09 -7.57 11.51
N GLY A 30 8.24 -7.99 10.97
CA GLY A 30 9.56 -7.53 11.35
C GLY A 30 10.46 -7.43 10.13
N SER A 31 11.49 -6.59 10.18
CA SER A 31 12.39 -6.39 9.05
C SER A 31 13.85 -6.25 9.49
N ILE A 32 14.72 -6.98 8.81
CA ILE A 32 16.18 -6.92 8.99
C ILE A 32 16.72 -5.81 8.07
N ASN A 33 17.47 -4.87 8.62
CA ASN A 33 18.13 -3.82 7.85
C ASN A 33 19.42 -4.37 7.22
N LEU A 34 19.37 -4.71 5.92
CA LEU A 34 20.45 -5.40 5.21
C LEU A 34 21.73 -4.57 5.07
N ASP A 35 21.64 -3.25 5.05
CA ASP A 35 22.82 -2.40 4.90
C ASP A 35 23.81 -2.52 6.05
N GLN A 36 23.37 -2.99 7.21
CA GLN A 36 24.19 -3.20 8.40
C GLN A 36 25.06 -4.47 8.36
N PHE A 37 24.93 -5.26 7.29
CA PHE A 37 25.67 -6.53 7.11
C PHE A 37 26.76 -6.44 6.05
N VAL A 38 26.92 -5.28 5.39
CA VAL A 38 28.01 -5.04 4.46
C VAL A 38 29.22 -4.52 5.22
N THR A 39 30.30 -5.30 5.19
CA THR A 39 31.59 -4.94 5.78
C THR A 39 32.50 -4.38 4.70
N ASN A 40 33.40 -3.46 5.03
CA ASN A 40 34.29 -2.72 4.12
C ASN A 40 33.54 -2.10 2.92
N PRO A 41 32.46 -1.30 3.17
CA PRO A 41 31.63 -0.79 2.08
C PRO A 41 32.43 0.06 1.10
N PHE A 42 32.01 0.02 -0.16
CA PHE A 42 32.61 0.78 -1.27
C PHE A 42 34.06 0.43 -1.61
N THR A 43 34.53 -0.74 -1.21
CA THR A 43 35.88 -1.25 -1.53
C THR A 43 35.81 -2.58 -2.28
N ASN A 44 36.93 -2.99 -2.88
CA ASN A 44 37.05 -4.30 -3.52
C ASN A 44 37.01 -5.47 -2.52
N GLU A 45 37.18 -5.17 -1.23
CA GLU A 45 37.13 -6.15 -0.12
C GLU A 45 35.77 -6.18 0.56
N ALA A 46 34.76 -5.53 -0.02
CA ALA A 46 33.41 -5.55 0.52
C ALA A 46 32.84 -6.97 0.54
N TYR A 47 32.25 -7.34 1.65
CA TYR A 47 31.55 -8.63 1.78
C TYR A 47 30.33 -8.52 2.67
N ILE A 48 29.42 -9.50 2.57
CA ILE A 48 28.23 -9.60 3.42
C ILE A 48 28.55 -10.58 4.55
N ASP A 49 28.43 -10.11 5.80
CA ASP A 49 28.60 -10.93 6.99
C ASP A 49 27.39 -11.84 7.21
N LEU A 50 27.47 -13.04 6.62
CA LEU A 50 26.38 -14.02 6.68
C LEU A 50 26.23 -14.62 8.09
N ASP A 51 27.30 -14.69 8.88
CA ASP A 51 27.21 -15.24 10.25
C ASP A 51 26.50 -14.27 11.18
N LYS A 52 26.77 -12.95 11.04
CA LYS A 52 26.00 -11.91 11.71
C LYS A 52 24.54 -11.93 11.25
N LEU A 53 24.30 -12.13 9.95
CA LEU A 53 22.95 -12.21 9.39
C LEU A 53 22.16 -13.39 9.97
N ARG A 54 22.77 -14.59 10.10
CA ARG A 54 22.16 -15.75 10.75
C ARG A 54 21.79 -15.44 12.20
N LYS A 55 22.73 -14.88 12.98
CA LYS A 55 22.47 -14.51 14.39
C LYS A 55 21.31 -13.53 14.55
N VAL A 56 21.27 -12.50 13.70
CA VAL A 56 20.18 -11.50 13.76
C VAL A 56 18.87 -12.12 13.30
N THR A 57 18.86 -13.02 12.32
CA THR A 57 17.67 -13.75 11.89
C THR A 57 17.11 -14.61 13.02
N ASP A 58 17.95 -15.34 13.74
CA ASP A 58 17.54 -16.13 14.90
C ASP A 58 16.87 -15.26 15.96
N ILE A 59 17.48 -14.14 16.33
CA ILE A 59 16.93 -13.19 17.30
C ILE A 59 15.59 -12.64 16.81
N ALA A 60 15.49 -12.26 15.54
CA ALA A 60 14.28 -11.67 14.96
C ALA A 60 13.09 -12.64 14.96
N VAL A 61 13.30 -13.91 14.59
CA VAL A 61 12.25 -14.94 14.64
C VAL A 61 11.77 -15.18 16.07
N ARG A 62 12.70 -15.27 17.04
CA ARG A 62 12.37 -15.41 18.47
C ARG A 62 11.60 -14.20 18.98
N ALA A 63 12.02 -13.01 18.62
CA ALA A 63 11.34 -11.77 19.00
C ALA A 63 9.92 -11.71 18.45
N LEU A 64 9.69 -12.03 17.18
CA LEU A 64 8.37 -12.08 16.58
C LEU A 64 7.46 -13.12 17.25
N ASN A 65 7.98 -14.32 17.58
CA ASN A 65 7.23 -15.32 18.32
C ASN A 65 6.84 -14.80 19.73
N LYS A 66 7.75 -14.08 20.41
CA LYS A 66 7.45 -13.49 21.71
C LYS A 66 6.38 -12.41 21.63
N VAL A 67 6.44 -11.55 20.61
CA VAL A 67 5.41 -10.52 20.34
C VAL A 67 4.06 -11.18 20.04
N LEU A 68 4.06 -12.29 19.27
CA LEU A 68 2.86 -13.06 18.97
C LEU A 68 2.21 -13.58 20.27
N ASP A 69 3.01 -14.20 21.14
CA ASP A 69 2.53 -14.76 22.42
C ASP A 69 1.98 -13.68 23.36
N GLU A 70 2.66 -12.53 23.47
CA GLU A 70 2.20 -11.38 24.24
C GLU A 70 0.95 -10.69 23.67
N GLY A 71 0.81 -10.72 22.34
CA GLY A 71 -0.32 -10.15 21.61
C GLY A 71 -1.57 -11.03 21.63
N LEU A 72 -1.40 -12.34 21.65
CA LEU A 72 -2.49 -13.32 21.53
C LEU A 72 -3.68 -13.05 22.47
N PRO A 73 -3.52 -12.84 23.77
CA PRO A 73 -4.64 -12.58 24.67
C PRO A 73 -5.30 -11.22 24.44
N LYS A 74 -4.62 -10.30 23.76
CA LYS A 74 -5.06 -8.91 23.55
C LYS A 74 -5.90 -8.72 22.28
N HIS A 75 -5.98 -9.71 21.39
CA HIS A 75 -6.84 -9.64 20.22
C HIS A 75 -8.30 -9.46 20.64
N PRO A 76 -9.04 -8.52 20.03
CA PRO A 76 -10.42 -8.23 20.43
C PRO A 76 -11.43 -9.29 19.96
N LEU A 77 -11.14 -10.00 18.88
CA LEU A 77 -12.02 -10.99 18.26
C LEU A 77 -11.54 -12.40 18.60
N GLN A 78 -12.48 -13.28 18.96
CA GLN A 78 -12.18 -14.69 19.27
C GLN A 78 -11.62 -15.41 18.03
N GLU A 79 -12.17 -15.16 16.84
CA GLU A 79 -11.68 -15.70 15.58
C GLU A 79 -10.19 -15.39 15.35
N GLN A 80 -9.74 -14.16 15.65
CA GLN A 80 -8.32 -13.80 15.58
C GLN A 80 -7.47 -14.55 16.60
N LYS A 81 -7.95 -14.70 17.85
CA LYS A 81 -7.23 -15.48 18.86
C LYS A 81 -7.03 -16.92 18.40
N ASP A 82 -8.09 -17.52 17.89
CA ASP A 82 -8.06 -18.92 17.43
C ASP A 82 -7.12 -19.07 16.22
N ALA A 83 -7.24 -18.22 15.20
CA ALA A 83 -6.38 -18.28 14.03
C ALA A 83 -4.90 -18.03 14.35
N VAL A 84 -4.59 -17.04 15.18
CA VAL A 84 -3.20 -16.74 15.59
C VAL A 84 -2.62 -17.86 16.46
N ARG A 85 -3.41 -18.46 17.37
CA ARG A 85 -2.99 -19.61 18.19
C ARG A 85 -2.70 -20.84 17.31
N ASP A 86 -3.62 -21.15 16.39
CA ASP A 86 -3.63 -22.41 15.65
C ASP A 86 -2.60 -22.44 14.52
N TRP A 87 -2.26 -21.28 13.95
CA TRP A 87 -1.35 -21.16 12.81
C TRP A 87 -0.03 -20.46 13.12
N ARG A 88 0.02 -19.58 14.10
CA ARG A 88 1.22 -18.84 14.51
C ARG A 88 1.99 -18.22 13.33
N GLN A 89 1.26 -17.59 12.40
CA GLN A 89 1.84 -16.92 11.24
C GLN A 89 2.63 -15.68 11.67
N ILE A 90 3.86 -15.55 11.21
CA ILE A 90 4.72 -14.35 11.36
C ILE A 90 5.25 -13.93 10.00
N GLY A 91 5.76 -12.71 9.91
CA GLY A 91 6.28 -12.14 8.67
C GLY A 91 7.61 -11.41 8.90
N LEU A 92 8.71 -12.16 8.92
CA LEU A 92 10.05 -11.57 8.92
C LEU A 92 10.48 -11.28 7.48
N GLY A 93 10.85 -10.04 7.22
CA GLY A 93 11.37 -9.58 5.94
C GLY A 93 12.66 -8.80 6.07
N THR A 94 12.93 -7.99 5.06
CA THR A 94 14.13 -7.17 4.99
C THR A 94 13.80 -5.74 4.57
N THR A 95 14.72 -4.83 4.86
CA THR A 95 14.76 -3.47 4.31
C THR A 95 16.15 -3.15 3.81
N SER A 96 16.31 -2.09 3.03
CA SER A 96 17.60 -1.57 2.54
C SER A 96 18.36 -2.51 1.58
N LEU A 97 17.68 -3.34 0.80
CA LEU A 97 18.37 -4.22 -0.14
C LEU A 97 19.21 -3.43 -1.16
N ALA A 98 18.64 -2.38 -1.78
CA ALA A 98 19.37 -1.58 -2.76
C ALA A 98 20.55 -0.83 -2.12
N THR A 99 20.38 -0.30 -0.91
CA THR A 99 21.46 0.32 -0.15
C THR A 99 22.60 -0.67 0.14
N ALA A 100 22.27 -1.90 0.53
CA ALA A 100 23.26 -2.95 0.75
C ALA A 100 24.02 -3.31 -0.54
N LEU A 101 23.35 -3.42 -1.68
CA LEU A 101 23.99 -3.67 -2.97
C LEU A 101 24.92 -2.53 -3.39
N ILE A 102 24.52 -1.28 -3.18
CA ILE A 102 25.37 -0.11 -3.43
C ILE A 102 26.61 -0.12 -2.53
N ARG A 103 26.45 -0.39 -1.24
CA ARG A 103 27.58 -0.54 -0.30
C ARG A 103 28.53 -1.67 -0.68
N TYR A 104 27.99 -2.72 -1.27
CA TYR A 104 28.77 -3.84 -1.82
C TYR A 104 29.43 -3.52 -3.17
N GLY A 105 29.08 -2.39 -3.81
CA GLY A 105 29.61 -1.99 -5.12
C GLY A 105 28.96 -2.73 -6.29
N VAL A 106 27.67 -3.05 -6.20
CA VAL A 106 26.95 -3.84 -7.20
C VAL A 106 25.67 -3.14 -7.63
N THR A 107 25.47 -3.05 -8.95
CA THR A 107 24.30 -2.46 -9.56
C THR A 107 23.07 -3.33 -9.31
N TYR A 108 22.00 -2.73 -8.77
CA TYR A 108 20.72 -3.39 -8.57
C TYR A 108 20.14 -3.89 -9.92
N GLY A 109 19.72 -5.15 -9.97
CA GLY A 109 19.20 -5.80 -11.18
C GLY A 109 20.26 -6.47 -12.06
N SER A 110 21.56 -6.27 -11.80
CA SER A 110 22.64 -6.97 -12.50
C SER A 110 22.67 -8.46 -12.14
N VAL A 111 23.27 -9.29 -13.00
CA VAL A 111 23.45 -10.73 -12.74
C VAL A 111 24.12 -10.96 -11.39
N ARG A 112 25.21 -10.22 -11.11
CA ARG A 112 25.90 -10.30 -9.81
C ARG A 112 25.01 -9.97 -8.63
N SER A 113 24.07 -9.01 -8.79
CA SER A 113 23.12 -8.68 -7.72
C SER A 113 22.14 -9.83 -7.45
N LEU A 114 21.74 -10.60 -8.48
CA LEU A 114 20.87 -11.75 -8.30
C LEU A 114 21.54 -12.85 -7.46
N ASP A 115 22.84 -13.11 -7.69
CA ASP A 115 23.58 -14.07 -6.88
C ASP A 115 23.65 -13.65 -5.40
N ILE A 116 23.90 -12.37 -5.15
CA ILE A 116 23.94 -11.81 -3.80
C ILE A 116 22.56 -11.90 -3.13
N VAL A 117 21.52 -11.51 -3.84
CA VAL A 117 20.12 -11.61 -3.36
C VAL A 117 19.78 -13.06 -3.00
N LYS A 118 20.12 -14.02 -3.86
CA LYS A 118 19.96 -15.45 -3.60
C LYS A 118 20.64 -15.87 -2.30
N ILE A 119 21.92 -15.50 -2.12
CA ILE A 119 22.70 -15.87 -0.93
C ILE A 119 22.08 -15.27 0.34
N ILE A 120 21.71 -14.00 0.33
CA ILE A 120 21.09 -13.31 1.46
C ILE A 120 19.78 -14.00 1.87
N TYR A 121 18.86 -14.15 0.92
CA TYR A 121 17.52 -14.67 1.23
C TYR A 121 17.53 -16.16 1.54
N LYS A 122 18.40 -16.97 0.88
CA LYS A 122 18.62 -18.38 1.25
C LYS A 122 19.11 -18.48 2.70
N THR A 123 20.09 -17.65 3.10
CA THR A 123 20.64 -17.64 4.46
C THR A 123 19.58 -17.28 5.50
N ILE A 124 18.79 -16.23 5.24
CA ILE A 124 17.69 -15.83 6.13
C ILE A 124 16.66 -16.94 6.24
N ALA A 125 16.24 -17.51 5.12
CA ALA A 125 15.21 -18.54 5.08
C ALA A 125 15.62 -19.81 5.83
N GLN A 126 16.81 -20.31 5.57
CA GLN A 126 17.33 -21.49 6.24
C GLN A 126 17.41 -21.28 7.76
N GLN A 127 18.00 -20.15 8.19
CA GLN A 127 18.10 -19.83 9.61
C GLN A 127 16.72 -19.63 10.26
N ALA A 128 15.78 -18.98 9.58
CA ALA A 128 14.45 -18.77 10.11
C ALA A 128 13.67 -20.09 10.35
N ILE A 129 13.82 -21.06 9.43
CA ILE A 129 13.24 -22.40 9.58
C ILE A 129 13.92 -23.14 10.76
N LEU A 130 15.26 -23.11 10.86
CA LEU A 130 15.97 -23.74 11.98
C LEU A 130 15.57 -23.13 13.32
N THR A 131 15.40 -21.83 13.39
CA THR A 131 14.93 -21.16 14.61
C THR A 131 13.50 -21.55 14.97
N SER A 132 12.61 -21.64 13.97
CA SER A 132 11.23 -22.10 14.18
C SER A 132 11.19 -23.57 14.66
N LEU A 133 12.07 -24.43 14.15
CA LEU A 133 12.27 -25.80 14.62
C LEU A 133 12.76 -25.82 16.07
N ASP A 134 13.76 -25.02 16.43
CA ASP A 134 14.29 -24.94 17.78
C ASP A 134 13.23 -24.47 18.78
N LEU A 135 12.43 -23.47 18.40
CA LEU A 135 11.29 -23.04 19.18
C LEU A 135 10.22 -24.15 19.31
N ALA A 136 9.98 -24.93 18.26
CA ALA A 136 9.05 -26.05 18.31
C ALA A 136 9.55 -27.17 19.24
N LYS A 137 10.86 -27.45 19.26
CA LYS A 137 11.46 -28.41 20.22
C LYS A 137 11.24 -27.99 21.67
N LYS A 138 11.28 -26.68 21.94
CA LYS A 138 11.18 -26.13 23.29
C LYS A 138 9.73 -25.91 23.73
N ASP A 139 8.94 -25.27 22.86
CA ASP A 139 7.62 -24.73 23.23
C ASP A 139 6.46 -25.43 22.49
N GLY A 140 6.76 -26.50 21.74
CA GLY A 140 5.82 -27.24 20.91
C GLY A 140 5.62 -26.62 19.51
N MET A 141 5.22 -27.45 18.55
CA MET A 141 4.83 -27.00 17.22
C MET A 141 3.53 -26.18 17.24
N TYR A 142 3.23 -25.46 16.15
CA TYR A 142 1.90 -24.82 16.03
C TYR A 142 0.80 -25.89 15.98
N PRO A 143 -0.41 -25.66 16.58
CA PRO A 143 -1.43 -26.71 16.78
C PRO A 143 -1.83 -27.47 15.51
N ASN A 144 -1.97 -26.78 14.38
CA ASN A 144 -2.35 -27.40 13.12
C ASN A 144 -1.14 -27.86 12.28
N CYS A 145 0.02 -28.05 12.88
CA CYS A 145 1.23 -28.47 12.19
C CYS A 145 1.11 -29.92 11.68
N LYS A 146 1.43 -30.11 10.41
CA LYS A 146 1.56 -31.43 9.79
C LYS A 146 3.01 -31.60 9.28
N PRO A 147 3.93 -32.10 10.13
CA PRO A 147 5.36 -32.14 9.83
C PRO A 147 5.70 -32.88 8.53
N GLU A 148 4.97 -33.95 8.23
CA GLU A 148 5.17 -34.73 6.99
C GLU A 148 4.92 -33.90 5.72
N LEU A 149 3.91 -32.98 5.75
CA LEU A 149 3.66 -32.09 4.62
C LEU A 149 4.74 -31.02 4.48
N ILE A 150 5.32 -30.58 5.59
CA ILE A 150 6.42 -29.58 5.57
C ILE A 150 7.62 -30.16 4.83
N VAL A 151 8.09 -31.36 5.20
CA VAL A 151 9.27 -31.96 4.59
C VAL A 151 9.04 -32.40 3.15
N GLN A 152 7.78 -32.60 2.74
CA GLN A 152 7.40 -32.89 1.36
C GLN A 152 7.28 -31.65 0.48
N SER A 153 7.20 -30.46 1.07
CA SER A 153 7.01 -29.22 0.31
C SER A 153 8.25 -28.90 -0.54
N ASP A 154 8.03 -28.38 -1.75
CA ASP A 154 9.13 -27.95 -2.63
C ASP A 154 9.92 -26.82 -2.01
N PHE A 155 9.26 -25.94 -1.21
CA PHE A 155 9.95 -24.89 -0.49
C PHE A 155 10.96 -25.44 0.53
N PHE A 156 10.62 -26.50 1.25
CA PHE A 156 11.55 -27.10 2.21
C PHE A 156 12.66 -27.89 1.51
N LYS A 157 12.36 -28.65 0.46
CA LYS A 157 13.30 -29.50 -0.27
C LYS A 157 14.42 -28.75 -0.99
N GLN A 158 14.24 -27.45 -1.26
CA GLN A 158 15.26 -26.67 -1.98
C GLN A 158 16.50 -26.30 -1.15
N PHE A 159 16.49 -26.58 0.17
CA PHE A 159 17.62 -26.32 1.07
C PHE A 159 18.46 -27.58 1.27
N ASP A 160 19.74 -27.38 1.60
CA ASP A 160 20.69 -28.44 1.88
C ASP A 160 20.57 -28.86 3.36
N TRP A 161 19.49 -29.59 3.70
CA TRP A 161 19.27 -30.10 5.06
C TRP A 161 20.09 -31.34 5.33
N THR A 162 20.58 -31.46 6.56
CA THR A 162 21.11 -32.73 7.07
C THR A 162 20.00 -33.73 7.34
N GLU A 163 20.30 -35.02 7.34
CA GLU A 163 19.33 -36.07 7.70
C GLU A 163 18.75 -35.85 9.10
N GLN A 164 19.56 -35.35 10.03
CA GLN A 164 19.14 -35.05 11.39
C GLN A 164 18.12 -33.90 11.42
N GLU A 165 18.32 -32.82 10.65
CA GLU A 165 17.40 -31.70 10.57
C GLU A 165 16.05 -32.13 9.97
N ILE A 166 16.06 -32.97 8.94
CA ILE A 166 14.86 -33.56 8.36
C ILE A 166 14.11 -34.41 9.39
N ALA A 167 14.83 -35.27 10.11
CA ALA A 167 14.27 -36.13 11.15
C ALA A 167 13.69 -35.29 12.30
N ASP A 168 14.36 -34.22 12.67
CA ASP A 168 13.90 -33.30 13.71
C ASP A 168 12.64 -32.56 13.29
N VAL A 169 12.55 -32.07 12.05
CA VAL A 169 11.30 -31.43 11.55
C VAL A 169 10.16 -32.44 11.52
N LYS A 170 10.38 -33.67 11.10
CA LYS A 170 9.35 -34.72 11.15
C LYS A 170 8.86 -35.00 12.56
N LYS A 171 9.75 -34.99 13.52
CA LYS A 171 9.45 -35.31 14.93
C LYS A 171 8.81 -34.15 15.69
N TYR A 172 9.35 -32.95 15.53
CA TYR A 172 9.01 -31.80 16.37
C TYR A 172 8.15 -30.74 15.63
N GLY A 173 8.05 -30.82 14.28
CA GLY A 173 7.37 -29.82 13.47
C GLY A 173 8.09 -28.48 13.48
N LEU A 174 7.33 -27.42 13.17
CA LEU A 174 7.77 -26.02 13.26
C LEU A 174 6.87 -25.24 14.22
N ARG A 175 7.39 -24.14 14.77
CA ARG A 175 6.63 -23.24 15.65
C ARG A 175 5.68 -22.36 14.89
N ASN A 176 5.88 -22.13 13.59
CA ASN A 176 5.17 -21.19 12.73
C ASN A 176 4.77 -21.87 11.42
N CYS A 177 3.54 -21.63 10.94
CA CYS A 177 3.08 -22.14 9.64
C CYS A 177 3.67 -21.36 8.46
N GLN A 178 4.00 -20.09 8.66
CA GLN A 178 4.65 -19.18 7.73
C GLN A 178 5.57 -18.24 8.52
N ILE A 179 6.77 -17.98 7.99
CA ILE A 179 7.81 -17.24 8.72
C ILE A 179 8.23 -15.97 8.00
N LEU A 180 8.36 -16.01 6.67
CA LEU A 180 9.01 -14.98 5.89
C LEU A 180 8.05 -14.25 4.97
N THR A 181 8.23 -12.93 4.88
CA THR A 181 7.55 -12.05 3.95
C THR A 181 8.42 -10.82 3.69
N CYS A 182 8.09 -9.98 2.73
CA CYS A 182 8.81 -8.73 2.56
C CYS A 182 7.84 -7.55 2.47
N ALA A 183 7.71 -6.82 3.57
CA ALA A 183 6.88 -5.63 3.68
C ALA A 183 7.56 -4.40 3.05
N PRO A 184 6.78 -3.35 2.67
CA PRO A 184 7.34 -2.15 2.03
C PRO A 184 8.22 -1.31 2.96
N ASN A 185 7.95 -1.26 4.25
CA ASN A 185 8.73 -0.56 5.30
C ASN A 185 8.91 0.96 5.09
N GLY A 186 8.02 1.63 4.38
CA GLY A 186 8.17 3.06 4.04
C GLY A 186 8.43 3.96 5.24
N SER A 187 7.49 4.01 6.19
CA SER A 187 7.61 4.87 7.39
C SER A 187 8.74 4.41 8.32
N VAL A 188 8.90 3.11 8.52
CA VAL A 188 9.98 2.55 9.37
C VAL A 188 11.33 2.86 8.76
N GLY A 189 11.50 2.68 7.44
CA GLY A 189 12.73 3.02 6.72
C GLY A 189 13.09 4.50 6.87
N SER A 190 12.11 5.39 6.77
CA SER A 190 12.32 6.83 7.01
C SER A 190 12.75 7.14 8.43
N MET A 191 12.16 6.48 9.44
CA MET A 191 12.51 6.65 10.85
C MET A 191 13.96 6.25 11.15
N ILE A 192 14.42 5.13 10.58
CA ILE A 192 15.78 4.62 10.83
C ILE A 192 16.81 5.13 9.82
N GLY A 193 16.40 6.02 8.90
CA GLY A 193 17.31 6.67 7.95
C GLY A 193 17.83 5.75 6.84
N THR A 194 17.06 4.72 6.43
CA THR A 194 17.46 3.87 5.31
C THR A 194 17.27 4.59 3.98
N GLY A 195 18.19 4.38 3.04
CA GLY A 195 18.09 4.97 1.71
C GLY A 195 17.07 4.26 0.81
N SER A 196 16.87 2.94 1.01
CA SER A 196 15.87 2.14 0.31
C SER A 196 15.02 1.36 1.29
N THR A 197 13.79 1.02 0.89
CA THR A 197 12.81 0.34 1.73
C THR A 197 12.43 -1.03 1.15
N GLY A 198 12.17 -2.00 2.02
CA GLY A 198 11.87 -3.36 1.60
C GLY A 198 12.97 -3.92 0.67
N ILE A 199 12.51 -4.50 -0.42
CA ILE A 199 13.38 -5.02 -1.50
C ILE A 199 13.56 -4.00 -2.63
N GLU A 200 12.95 -2.83 -2.51
CA GLU A 200 12.89 -1.85 -3.59
C GLU A 200 14.23 -1.15 -3.84
N SER A 201 14.45 -0.72 -5.10
CA SER A 201 15.57 0.13 -5.47
C SER A 201 15.40 1.53 -4.87
N LEU A 202 16.46 2.35 -4.92
CA LEU A 202 16.34 3.75 -4.53
C LEU A 202 15.36 4.48 -5.45
N PHE A 203 14.45 5.24 -4.89
CA PHE A 203 13.56 6.10 -5.68
C PHE A 203 14.36 7.16 -6.44
N ALA A 204 15.28 7.82 -5.74
CA ALA A 204 16.20 8.82 -6.30
C ALA A 204 17.50 8.84 -5.49
N LEU A 205 18.59 9.32 -6.09
CA LEU A 205 19.87 9.53 -5.39
C LEU A 205 19.89 10.84 -4.60
N SER A 206 19.09 11.79 -5.01
CA SER A 206 18.78 13.03 -4.28
C SER A 206 17.35 13.44 -4.55
N TYR A 207 16.76 14.19 -3.64
CA TYR A 207 15.41 14.75 -3.78
C TYR A 207 15.35 16.16 -3.21
N TYR A 208 14.34 16.90 -3.60
CA TYR A 208 14.07 18.22 -3.08
C TYR A 208 13.04 18.14 -1.95
N ARG A 209 13.33 18.81 -0.84
CA ARG A 209 12.42 18.93 0.28
C ARG A 209 12.16 20.39 0.58
N THR A 210 10.92 20.81 0.46
CA THR A 210 10.47 22.15 0.84
C THR A 210 9.96 22.10 2.29
N THR A 211 10.48 23.01 3.11
CA THR A 211 10.05 23.18 4.49
C THR A 211 9.74 24.66 4.73
N LYS A 212 8.75 24.93 5.57
CA LYS A 212 8.49 26.28 6.04
C LYS A 212 9.56 26.68 7.09
N THR A 213 10.18 27.82 6.89
CA THR A 213 11.08 28.40 7.89
C THR A 213 10.29 29.01 9.06
N LEU A 214 10.99 29.38 10.13
CA LEU A 214 10.40 30.09 11.27
C LEU A 214 9.73 31.42 10.86
N GLU A 215 10.14 32.00 9.72
CA GLU A 215 9.56 33.21 9.13
C GLU A 215 8.38 32.92 8.20
N ASN A 216 7.86 31.68 8.20
CA ASN A 216 6.78 31.19 7.34
C ASN A 216 7.09 31.27 5.82
N LYS A 217 8.37 31.34 5.43
CA LYS A 217 8.82 31.31 4.04
C LYS A 217 9.19 29.87 3.66
N ASP A 218 8.79 29.45 2.47
CA ASP A 218 9.18 28.17 1.92
C ASP A 218 10.66 28.19 1.55
N LYS A 219 11.41 27.21 2.06
CA LYS A 219 12.80 26.98 1.69
C LYS A 219 12.98 25.55 1.21
N THR A 220 13.52 25.42 0.01
CA THR A 220 13.76 24.12 -0.63
C THR A 220 15.23 23.74 -0.48
N PHE A 221 15.46 22.52 -0.03
CA PHE A 221 16.78 21.94 0.12
C PHE A 221 16.90 20.72 -0.78
N LYS A 222 18.02 20.60 -1.48
CA LYS A 222 18.42 19.35 -2.11
C LYS A 222 19.01 18.45 -1.04
N ILE A 223 18.50 17.24 -0.91
CA ILE A 223 18.92 16.25 0.09
C ILE A 223 19.41 15.01 -0.67
N ASP A 224 20.66 14.65 -0.46
CA ASP A 224 21.20 13.38 -0.92
C ASP A 224 20.71 12.24 0.01
N VAL A 225 20.44 11.07 -0.56
CA VAL A 225 20.08 9.91 0.27
C VAL A 225 21.26 9.46 1.14
N PRO A 226 21.02 8.84 2.31
CA PRO A 226 22.07 8.52 3.28
C PRO A 226 23.28 7.79 2.70
N VAL A 227 23.07 6.83 1.79
CA VAL A 227 24.15 6.07 1.17
C VAL A 227 25.05 6.92 0.25
N VAL A 228 24.50 7.96 -0.38
CA VAL A 228 25.28 8.91 -1.18
C VAL A 228 26.18 9.76 -0.27
N ILE A 229 25.63 10.25 0.83
CA ILE A 229 26.37 11.02 1.83
C ILE A 229 27.50 10.15 2.43
N GLU A 230 27.18 8.91 2.76
CA GLU A 230 28.14 7.96 3.30
C GLU A 230 29.28 7.66 2.31
N TYR A 231 28.95 7.41 1.05
CA TYR A 231 29.94 7.18 -0.01
C TYR A 231 30.91 8.35 -0.13
N LYS A 232 30.39 9.56 -0.28
CA LYS A 232 31.22 10.78 -0.38
C LYS A 232 32.12 10.97 0.84
N ARG A 233 31.59 10.71 2.04
CA ARG A 233 32.34 10.82 3.29
C ARG A 233 33.47 9.78 3.41
N ILE A 234 33.22 8.53 2.99
CA ILE A 234 34.22 7.42 3.14
C ILE A 234 35.30 7.49 2.06
N THR A 235 34.89 7.76 0.81
CA THR A 235 35.79 7.70 -0.33
C THR A 235 36.44 9.05 -0.67
N GLY A 236 35.87 10.15 -0.21
CA GLY A 236 36.28 11.51 -0.62
C GLY A 236 35.93 11.85 -2.07
N ASN A 237 35.16 10.99 -2.76
CA ASN A 237 34.83 11.18 -4.17
C ASN A 237 33.40 11.75 -4.31
N GLU A 238 33.27 12.88 -5.01
CA GLU A 238 31.98 13.49 -5.30
C GLU A 238 31.25 12.82 -6.47
N ASN A 239 31.97 12.15 -7.38
CA ASN A 239 31.40 11.44 -8.52
C ASN A 239 30.95 10.06 -8.07
N LEU A 240 29.68 9.77 -8.33
CA LEU A 240 29.07 8.48 -7.98
C LEU A 240 29.39 7.44 -9.06
N PRO A 241 29.83 6.23 -8.71
CA PRO A 241 29.98 5.11 -9.63
C PRO A 241 28.67 4.67 -10.28
N ASP A 242 28.76 3.94 -11.39
CA ASP A 242 27.61 3.48 -12.19
C ASP A 242 26.65 2.55 -11.44
N TYR A 243 27.08 1.96 -10.33
CA TYR A 243 26.22 1.12 -9.49
C TYR A 243 25.26 1.92 -8.58
N PHE A 244 25.39 3.27 -8.55
CA PHE A 244 24.39 4.14 -7.92
C PHE A 244 23.22 4.37 -8.90
N VAL A 245 22.26 3.47 -8.89
CA VAL A 245 21.08 3.54 -9.76
C VAL A 245 19.82 3.87 -8.98
N SER A 246 18.90 4.57 -9.63
CA SER A 246 17.54 4.83 -9.12
C SER A 246 16.51 4.01 -9.89
N VAL A 247 15.25 4.02 -9.44
CA VAL A 247 14.13 3.32 -10.11
C VAL A 247 14.01 3.63 -11.60
N TYR A 248 14.41 4.83 -12.03
CA TYR A 248 14.32 5.28 -13.41
C TYR A 248 15.46 4.77 -14.31
N ASN A 249 16.54 4.28 -13.72
CA ASN A 249 17.71 3.77 -14.43
C ASN A 249 17.73 2.23 -14.53
N ILE A 250 16.74 1.56 -13.93
CA ILE A 250 16.67 0.10 -13.87
C ILE A 250 15.61 -0.38 -14.84
N ASN A 251 15.96 -1.35 -15.69
CA ASN A 251 14.99 -2.00 -16.56
C ASN A 251 13.91 -2.69 -15.70
N PRO A 252 12.61 -2.48 -15.94
CA PRO A 252 11.52 -3.11 -15.20
C PRO A 252 11.65 -4.63 -15.07
N LEU A 253 12.12 -5.33 -16.11
CA LEU A 253 12.30 -6.78 -16.06
C LEU A 253 13.44 -7.21 -15.13
N ASP A 254 14.53 -6.44 -15.06
CA ASP A 254 15.63 -6.73 -14.12
C ASP A 254 15.17 -6.54 -12.68
N ARG A 255 14.31 -5.55 -12.42
CA ARG A 255 13.66 -5.38 -11.13
C ARG A 255 12.80 -6.60 -10.77
N ILE A 256 11.97 -7.11 -11.71
CA ILE A 256 11.17 -8.31 -11.50
C ILE A 256 12.06 -9.54 -11.24
N ARG A 257 13.23 -9.65 -11.90
CA ARG A 257 14.20 -10.72 -11.63
C ARG A 257 14.73 -10.67 -10.20
N VAL A 258 15.03 -9.49 -9.66
CA VAL A 258 15.44 -9.35 -8.24
C VAL A 258 14.33 -9.84 -7.31
N GLN A 259 13.08 -9.40 -7.55
CA GLN A 259 11.94 -9.85 -6.76
C GLN A 259 11.73 -11.36 -6.86
N ALA A 260 11.80 -11.94 -8.06
CA ALA A 260 11.64 -13.35 -8.29
C ALA A 260 12.75 -14.19 -7.60
N THR A 261 13.99 -13.70 -7.65
CA THR A 261 15.12 -14.34 -6.97
C THR A 261 14.91 -14.37 -5.45
N ALA A 262 14.44 -13.29 -4.85
CA ALA A 262 14.11 -13.25 -3.43
C ALA A 262 12.88 -14.13 -3.11
N GLN A 263 11.85 -14.15 -3.98
CA GLN A 263 10.61 -14.90 -3.77
C GLN A 263 10.84 -16.41 -3.67
N GLN A 264 11.87 -16.94 -4.32
CA GLN A 264 12.23 -18.36 -4.18
C GLN A 264 12.52 -18.77 -2.73
N TRP A 265 12.97 -17.83 -1.91
CA TRP A 265 13.38 -18.04 -0.52
C TRP A 265 12.44 -17.45 0.51
N ILE A 266 11.29 -16.93 0.09
CA ILE A 266 10.24 -16.36 0.95
C ILE A 266 8.99 -17.21 0.85
N ASP A 267 8.58 -17.83 1.96
CA ASP A 267 7.40 -18.71 2.03
C ASP A 267 6.08 -17.92 1.96
N GLY A 268 6.04 -16.68 2.46
CA GLY A 268 4.99 -15.72 2.19
C GLY A 268 5.08 -15.07 0.81
N ALA A 269 4.77 -13.80 0.71
CA ALA A 269 4.87 -13.00 -0.51
C ALA A 269 5.74 -11.75 -0.31
N ILE A 270 5.89 -10.96 -1.35
CA ILE A 270 6.71 -9.75 -1.38
C ILE A 270 5.85 -8.59 -1.86
N SER A 271 5.82 -7.49 -1.10
CA SER A 271 5.34 -6.21 -1.59
C SER A 271 6.45 -5.52 -2.36
N SER A 272 6.22 -5.28 -3.63
CA SER A 272 7.20 -4.62 -4.50
C SER A 272 6.51 -3.85 -5.60
N THR A 273 6.90 -2.57 -5.75
CA THR A 273 6.36 -1.67 -6.77
C THR A 273 7.34 -1.52 -7.92
N CYS A 274 6.93 -1.81 -9.11
CA CYS A 274 7.68 -1.54 -10.33
C CYS A 274 7.29 -0.15 -10.86
N ASN A 275 8.17 0.83 -10.67
CA ASN A 275 7.98 2.16 -11.22
C ASN A 275 8.29 2.14 -12.72
N ILE A 276 7.43 2.75 -13.51
CA ILE A 276 7.59 2.87 -14.96
C ILE A 276 7.35 4.32 -15.39
N PRO A 277 8.02 4.79 -16.46
CA PRO A 277 7.87 6.16 -16.93
C PRO A 277 6.47 6.44 -17.49
N GLU A 278 6.11 7.72 -17.59
CA GLU A 278 4.85 8.16 -18.19
C GLU A 278 4.68 7.67 -19.64
N THR A 279 5.78 7.47 -20.36
CA THR A 279 5.77 6.96 -21.74
C THR A 279 5.49 5.47 -21.85
N ALA A 280 5.46 4.73 -20.74
CA ALA A 280 5.19 3.29 -20.74
C ALA A 280 3.80 2.98 -21.30
N THR A 281 3.76 1.97 -22.17
CA THR A 281 2.56 1.52 -22.88
C THR A 281 1.79 0.43 -22.10
N VAL A 282 0.60 0.11 -22.56
CA VAL A 282 -0.19 -1.02 -22.04
C VAL A 282 0.56 -2.35 -22.25
N GLU A 283 1.28 -2.51 -23.37
CA GLU A 283 2.06 -3.73 -23.62
C GLU A 283 3.27 -3.86 -22.67
N ASP A 284 3.87 -2.75 -22.25
CA ASP A 284 4.92 -2.76 -21.23
C ASP A 284 4.36 -3.26 -19.89
N VAL A 285 3.20 -2.74 -19.47
CA VAL A 285 2.50 -3.19 -18.26
C VAL A 285 2.17 -4.68 -18.33
N LYS A 286 1.61 -5.12 -19.46
CA LYS A 286 1.31 -6.53 -19.70
C LYS A 286 2.56 -7.41 -19.64
N SER A 287 3.65 -6.97 -20.25
CA SER A 287 4.94 -7.65 -20.22
C SER A 287 5.45 -7.84 -18.78
N ILE A 288 5.36 -6.80 -17.95
CA ILE A 288 5.77 -6.86 -16.55
C ILE A 288 4.98 -7.91 -15.78
N TYR A 289 3.64 -7.90 -15.84
CA TYR A 289 2.80 -8.87 -15.13
C TYR A 289 3.01 -10.31 -15.62
N ILE A 290 3.11 -10.51 -16.94
CA ILE A 290 3.35 -11.85 -17.50
C ILE A 290 4.72 -12.38 -17.07
N ASN A 291 5.76 -11.55 -17.09
CA ASN A 291 7.09 -11.98 -16.66
C ASN A 291 7.15 -12.19 -15.13
N ALA A 292 6.49 -11.37 -14.33
CA ALA A 292 6.40 -11.59 -12.89
C ALA A 292 5.76 -12.97 -12.59
N TRP A 293 4.66 -13.30 -13.26
CA TRP A 293 4.02 -14.60 -13.13
C TRP A 293 4.92 -15.76 -13.59
N ARG A 294 5.55 -15.65 -14.78
CA ARG A 294 6.45 -16.68 -15.33
C ARG A 294 7.66 -16.95 -14.44
N LEU A 295 8.15 -15.93 -13.76
CA LEU A 295 9.30 -16.03 -12.86
C LEU A 295 8.90 -16.47 -11.43
N GLY A 296 7.61 -16.73 -11.17
CA GLY A 296 7.12 -17.24 -9.89
C GLY A 296 6.92 -16.16 -8.81
N CYS A 297 6.82 -14.88 -9.16
CA CYS A 297 6.40 -13.84 -8.20
C CYS A 297 4.94 -14.08 -7.79
N LYS A 298 4.65 -13.93 -6.50
CA LYS A 298 3.29 -14.10 -5.94
C LYS A 298 2.45 -12.83 -6.02
N GLY A 299 3.07 -11.68 -6.30
CA GLY A 299 2.43 -10.39 -6.48
C GLY A 299 3.38 -9.41 -7.14
N CYS A 300 2.84 -8.36 -7.76
CA CYS A 300 3.60 -7.27 -8.34
C CYS A 300 2.69 -6.05 -8.42
N THR A 301 3.20 -4.89 -8.01
CA THR A 301 2.51 -3.60 -8.17
C THR A 301 3.23 -2.78 -9.24
N ILE A 302 2.48 -2.05 -10.05
CA ILE A 302 3.04 -1.12 -11.03
C ILE A 302 2.61 0.29 -10.65
N PHE A 303 3.57 1.21 -10.67
CA PHE A 303 3.31 2.65 -10.56
C PHE A 303 3.86 3.34 -11.80
N ARG A 304 2.96 3.90 -12.61
CA ARG A 304 3.32 4.69 -13.79
C ARG A 304 3.37 6.17 -13.40
N ASP A 305 4.46 6.84 -13.77
CA ASP A 305 4.60 8.28 -13.53
C ASP A 305 3.45 9.07 -14.17
N ASN A 306 3.13 10.20 -13.57
CA ASN A 306 2.07 11.10 -14.01
C ASN A 306 0.69 10.42 -14.18
N CYS A 307 0.41 9.36 -13.40
CA CYS A 307 -0.92 8.79 -13.31
C CYS A 307 -1.83 9.69 -12.44
N LYS A 308 -3.15 9.41 -12.43
CA LYS A 308 -4.13 10.20 -11.64
C LYS A 308 -3.87 10.21 -10.12
N ARG A 309 -2.98 9.37 -9.61
CA ARG A 309 -2.55 9.38 -8.21
C ARG A 309 -1.34 10.28 -8.05
N THR A 310 -1.40 11.22 -7.12
CA THR A 310 -0.29 12.12 -6.79
C THR A 310 0.90 11.31 -6.25
N ALA A 311 2.07 11.50 -6.85
CA ALA A 311 3.31 10.92 -6.34
C ALA A 311 3.68 11.56 -5.00
N ILE A 312 4.06 10.74 -4.02
CA ILE A 312 4.48 11.21 -2.68
C ILE A 312 5.91 11.79 -2.71
N LEU A 313 6.73 11.35 -3.66
CA LEU A 313 8.12 11.78 -3.85
C LEU A 313 8.30 12.37 -5.24
N SER A 314 9.08 13.45 -5.37
CA SER A 314 9.44 14.09 -6.64
C SER A 314 10.93 14.27 -6.77
N THR A 315 11.46 14.04 -7.98
CA THR A 315 12.88 14.25 -8.33
C THR A 315 13.15 15.61 -8.95
N SER A 316 12.10 16.34 -9.33
CA SER A 316 12.21 17.67 -9.95
C SER A 316 12.21 18.77 -8.89
N SER A 317 13.02 19.84 -9.11
CA SER A 317 12.93 21.03 -8.27
C SER A 317 11.57 21.71 -8.45
N PRO A 318 11.07 22.42 -7.43
CA PRO A 318 9.85 23.21 -7.59
C PRO A 318 9.90 24.23 -8.72
N GLU A 319 11.11 24.68 -9.09
CA GLU A 319 11.36 25.64 -10.17
C GLU A 319 11.32 25.00 -11.56
N SER A 320 11.56 23.69 -11.68
CA SER A 320 11.53 22.94 -12.94
C SER A 320 10.19 22.26 -13.25
N GLN A 321 9.32 22.19 -12.26
CA GLN A 321 7.92 21.92 -12.50
C GLN A 321 7.29 23.25 -12.89
N ASP A 322 7.03 23.44 -14.18
CA ASP A 322 6.02 24.40 -14.61
C ASP A 322 4.68 23.95 -14.01
N ILE A 323 4.50 24.29 -12.71
CA ILE A 323 3.24 24.16 -11.97
C ILE A 323 2.20 25.16 -12.55
N LYS A 324 2.44 25.64 -13.76
CA LYS A 324 1.50 26.49 -14.51
C LYS A 324 0.35 25.73 -15.19
N GLN A 325 0.23 24.44 -14.98
CA GLN A 325 -0.99 23.74 -15.38
C GLN A 325 -1.55 22.98 -14.18
N HIS A 326 -2.54 23.61 -13.54
CA HIS A 326 -3.50 23.07 -12.55
C HIS A 326 -3.18 23.12 -11.08
N LEU A 327 -2.60 24.20 -10.58
CA LEU A 327 -2.94 24.71 -9.26
C LEU A 327 -2.66 26.21 -9.30
N ASP A 328 -3.50 26.98 -9.94
CA ASP A 328 -3.95 28.19 -9.28
C ASP A 328 -4.52 27.68 -7.95
N CYS A 329 -3.73 27.80 -6.87
CA CYS A 329 -4.29 27.68 -5.55
C CYS A 329 -5.30 28.80 -5.43
N ILE A 330 -6.55 28.51 -5.81
CA ILE A 330 -7.67 29.36 -5.49
C ILE A 330 -7.67 29.36 -3.97
N GLU A 331 -7.22 30.48 -3.38
CA GLU A 331 -7.35 30.65 -1.93
C GLU A 331 -8.84 30.45 -1.61
N PRO A 332 -9.20 29.48 -0.76
CA PRO A 332 -10.60 29.26 -0.45
C PRO A 332 -11.17 30.56 0.10
N ILE A 333 -12.29 31.02 -0.46
CA ILE A 333 -12.98 32.19 0.05
C ILE A 333 -13.23 31.96 1.55
N SER A 334 -12.84 32.92 2.37
CA SER A 334 -13.01 32.81 3.82
C SER A 334 -14.49 32.72 4.17
N ARG A 335 -14.81 31.99 5.25
CA ARG A 335 -16.21 31.98 5.75
C ARG A 335 -16.67 33.39 6.11
N ASP A 336 -15.77 34.21 6.61
CA ASP A 336 -16.09 35.58 7.06
C ASP A 336 -16.44 36.50 5.91
N ASP A 337 -16.00 36.20 4.67
CA ASP A 337 -16.33 36.98 3.47
C ASP A 337 -17.81 36.88 3.04
N PHE A 338 -18.54 35.85 3.53
CA PHE A 338 -19.98 35.67 3.25
C PHE A 338 -20.89 36.36 4.27
N GLY A 339 -20.34 37.16 5.19
CA GLY A 339 -21.09 37.87 6.21
C GLY A 339 -21.61 36.98 7.35
N GLN A 340 -22.43 37.57 8.23
CA GLN A 340 -22.89 36.88 9.46
C GLN A 340 -24.03 35.89 9.22
N ALA A 341 -24.81 36.02 8.16
CA ALA A 341 -25.97 35.17 7.87
C ALA A 341 -25.91 34.59 6.45
N LEU A 342 -26.19 33.29 6.34
CA LEU A 342 -26.38 32.58 5.08
C LEU A 342 -27.78 31.96 5.02
N THR A 343 -28.34 31.83 3.83
CA THR A 343 -29.58 31.10 3.63
C THR A 343 -29.31 29.63 3.36
N GLY A 344 -29.99 28.74 4.06
CA GLY A 344 -29.77 27.32 3.92
C GLY A 344 -31.00 26.46 4.09
N THR A 345 -30.93 25.23 3.59
CA THR A 345 -31.95 24.19 3.71
C THR A 345 -31.44 23.05 4.57
N THR A 346 -32.25 22.64 5.54
CA THR A 346 -31.91 21.46 6.38
C THR A 346 -32.74 20.27 5.95
N TYR A 347 -32.06 19.19 5.58
CA TYR A 347 -32.61 17.91 5.19
C TYR A 347 -32.60 16.96 6.39
N LYS A 348 -33.65 16.13 6.54
CA LYS A 348 -33.78 15.13 7.58
C LYS A 348 -33.82 13.73 6.95
N HIS A 349 -32.87 12.88 7.30
CA HIS A 349 -32.76 11.55 6.74
C HIS A 349 -32.63 10.47 7.81
N ARG A 350 -33.09 9.25 7.46
CA ARG A 350 -32.95 8.05 8.31
C ARG A 350 -31.71 7.29 7.94
N THR A 351 -30.90 6.97 8.95
CA THR A 351 -29.75 6.10 8.84
C THR A 351 -29.92 4.89 9.75
N ALA A 352 -29.11 3.85 9.59
CA ALA A 352 -29.09 2.71 10.51
C ALA A 352 -28.78 3.12 11.95
N CYS A 353 -28.11 4.25 12.12
CA CYS A 353 -27.68 4.78 13.42
C CYS A 353 -28.63 5.81 14.02
N GLY A 354 -29.75 6.16 13.37
CA GLY A 354 -30.71 7.16 13.81
C GLY A 354 -30.92 8.26 12.78
N THR A 355 -31.40 9.42 13.22
CA THR A 355 -31.67 10.55 12.34
C THR A 355 -30.42 11.36 12.06
N LEU A 356 -30.19 11.69 10.79
CA LEU A 356 -29.14 12.58 10.30
C LEU A 356 -29.80 13.85 9.76
N TYR A 357 -29.37 15.00 10.26
CA TYR A 357 -29.72 16.31 9.73
C TYR A 357 -28.55 16.86 8.94
N ILE A 358 -28.80 17.37 7.73
CA ILE A 358 -27.81 17.94 6.83
C ILE A 358 -28.28 19.33 6.46
N THR A 359 -27.50 20.35 6.84
CA THR A 359 -27.77 21.73 6.50
C THR A 359 -26.84 22.18 5.39
N ILE A 360 -27.37 22.70 4.29
CA ILE A 360 -26.59 23.19 3.15
C ILE A 360 -26.91 24.67 3.01
N ASN A 361 -25.90 25.51 3.18
CA ASN A 361 -25.97 26.95 3.08
C ASN A 361 -25.44 27.43 1.73
N LYS A 362 -26.09 28.46 1.18
CA LYS A 362 -25.75 29.09 -0.09
C LYS A 362 -25.41 30.55 0.10
N ASP A 363 -24.59 31.09 -0.79
CA ASP A 363 -24.36 32.53 -0.93
C ASP A 363 -25.51 33.21 -1.64
N GLU A 364 -25.40 34.54 -1.81
CA GLU A 364 -26.42 35.37 -2.51
C GLU A 364 -26.56 34.99 -3.99
N GLN A 365 -25.54 34.38 -4.60
CA GLN A 365 -25.53 33.90 -5.97
C GLN A 365 -26.10 32.49 -6.13
N GLY A 366 -26.42 31.82 -5.01
CA GLY A 366 -26.96 30.47 -4.98
C GLY A 366 -25.92 29.34 -4.98
N ASN A 367 -24.64 29.65 -4.87
CA ASN A 367 -23.58 28.65 -4.77
C ASN A 367 -23.57 28.03 -3.37
N ILE A 368 -23.31 26.73 -3.31
CA ILE A 368 -23.17 26.02 -2.04
C ILE A 368 -21.81 26.36 -1.42
N VAL A 369 -21.82 26.94 -0.22
CA VAL A 369 -20.60 27.41 0.49
C VAL A 369 -20.35 26.67 1.79
N GLU A 370 -21.38 26.11 2.42
CA GLU A 370 -21.27 25.39 3.68
C GLU A 370 -22.19 24.18 3.77
N ILE A 371 -21.68 23.13 4.37
CA ILE A 371 -22.40 21.89 4.65
C ILE A 371 -22.14 21.52 6.11
N PHE A 372 -23.21 21.33 6.87
CA PHE A 372 -23.17 20.89 8.26
C PHE A 372 -23.97 19.63 8.45
N THR A 373 -23.49 18.78 9.36
CA THR A 373 -24.27 17.61 9.80
C THR A 373 -24.53 17.63 11.29
N ASN A 374 -25.71 17.20 11.68
CA ASN A 374 -26.04 16.91 13.06
C ASN A 374 -26.72 15.54 13.13
N SER A 375 -26.20 14.67 14.00
CA SER A 375 -26.74 13.31 14.19
C SER A 375 -27.17 13.11 15.63
N SER A 376 -28.16 12.27 15.83
CA SER A 376 -28.71 11.94 17.15
C SER A 376 -27.77 11.08 18.01
N LYS A 377 -26.61 10.62 17.47
CA LYS A 377 -25.66 9.79 18.19
C LYS A 377 -24.33 10.49 18.50
N ASN A 378 -23.76 10.13 19.62
CA ASN A 378 -22.41 10.52 20.05
C ASN A 378 -21.38 9.46 19.58
N GLY A 379 -20.14 9.86 19.32
CA GLY A 379 -19.04 8.95 19.04
C GLY A 379 -18.27 9.25 17.75
N THR A 380 -17.41 8.31 17.36
CA THR A 380 -16.45 8.44 16.26
C THR A 380 -17.07 8.82 14.92
N CYS A 381 -18.25 8.27 14.59
CA CYS A 381 -18.96 8.63 13.34
C CYS A 381 -19.35 10.09 13.28
N LYS A 382 -19.76 10.73 14.40
CA LYS A 382 -20.11 12.15 14.44
C LYS A 382 -18.90 13.03 14.17
N ALA A 383 -17.74 12.68 14.75
CA ALA A 383 -16.50 13.41 14.52
C ALA A 383 -16.06 13.31 13.05
N ASN A 384 -16.12 12.10 12.47
CA ASN A 384 -15.77 11.88 11.06
C ASN A 384 -16.69 12.65 10.11
N LEU A 385 -18.00 12.61 10.34
CA LEU A 385 -18.97 13.37 9.53
C LEU A 385 -18.73 14.89 9.61
N ASN A 386 -18.41 15.42 10.78
CA ASN A 386 -18.07 16.83 10.92
C ASN A 386 -16.77 17.18 10.17
N GLY A 387 -15.76 16.30 10.20
CA GLY A 387 -14.52 16.46 9.44
C GLY A 387 -14.80 16.45 7.93
N GLU A 388 -15.58 15.48 7.47
CA GLU A 388 -15.97 15.31 6.08
C GLU A 388 -16.74 16.52 5.52
N THR A 389 -17.75 17.00 6.26
CA THR A 389 -18.54 18.17 5.81
C THR A 389 -17.74 19.48 5.85
N ARG A 390 -16.79 19.63 6.78
CA ARG A 390 -15.85 20.76 6.77
C ARG A 390 -14.93 20.72 5.55
N MET A 391 -14.43 19.54 5.19
CA MET A 391 -13.59 19.38 3.98
C MET A 391 -14.40 19.62 2.70
N ALA A 392 -15.63 19.13 2.63
CA ALA A 392 -16.52 19.41 1.50
C ALA A 392 -16.83 20.90 1.37
N SER A 393 -17.12 21.59 2.48
CA SER A 393 -17.31 23.04 2.51
C SER A 393 -16.08 23.82 2.04
N LEU A 394 -14.89 23.40 2.51
CA LEU A 394 -13.62 24.00 2.11
C LEU A 394 -13.38 23.82 0.61
N ALA A 395 -13.59 22.61 0.08
CA ALA A 395 -13.42 22.28 -1.34
C ALA A 395 -14.35 23.15 -2.22
N LEU A 396 -15.62 23.30 -1.83
CA LEU A 396 -16.59 24.14 -2.55
C LEU A 396 -16.16 25.61 -2.56
N ARG A 397 -15.71 26.14 -1.42
CA ARG A 397 -15.18 27.51 -1.34
C ARG A 397 -13.87 27.71 -2.09
N ALA A 398 -13.12 26.64 -2.29
CA ALA A 398 -11.93 26.63 -3.14
C ALA A 398 -12.24 26.46 -4.64
N GLY A 399 -13.52 26.49 -5.04
CA GLY A 399 -13.92 26.43 -6.44
C GLY A 399 -13.94 25.02 -7.06
N VAL A 400 -13.85 23.97 -6.24
CA VAL A 400 -14.06 22.59 -6.72
C VAL A 400 -15.51 22.47 -7.21
N LYS A 401 -15.71 21.90 -8.38
CA LYS A 401 -17.05 21.69 -8.95
C LYS A 401 -17.92 20.85 -8.02
N VAL A 402 -19.19 21.23 -7.90
CA VAL A 402 -20.14 20.55 -7.01
C VAL A 402 -20.31 19.08 -7.38
N GLU A 403 -20.28 18.77 -8.68
CA GLU A 403 -20.35 17.40 -9.21
C GLU A 403 -19.18 16.53 -8.73
N GLU A 404 -17.98 17.08 -8.69
CA GLU A 404 -16.79 16.37 -8.21
C GLU A 404 -16.89 16.05 -6.71
N VAL A 405 -17.42 16.99 -5.92
CA VAL A 405 -17.68 16.75 -4.48
C VAL A 405 -18.74 15.67 -4.29
N ILE A 406 -19.81 15.69 -5.10
CA ILE A 406 -20.86 14.66 -5.10
C ILE A 406 -20.24 13.29 -5.43
N ASP A 407 -19.39 13.24 -6.44
CA ASP A 407 -18.78 11.99 -6.91
C ASP A 407 -17.84 11.34 -5.88
N GLN A 408 -17.19 12.15 -5.04
CA GLN A 408 -16.36 11.63 -3.94
C GLN A 408 -17.18 11.04 -2.79
N LEU A 409 -18.42 11.47 -2.60
CA LEU A 409 -19.28 11.09 -1.48
C LEU A 409 -20.28 9.99 -1.84
N LYS A 410 -20.75 9.95 -3.10
CA LYS A 410 -21.75 8.99 -3.56
C LYS A 410 -21.21 7.57 -3.59
N GLY A 411 -22.06 6.58 -3.32
CA GLY A 411 -21.73 5.16 -3.43
C GLY A 411 -20.81 4.63 -2.32
N ILE A 412 -20.44 5.42 -1.34
CA ILE A 412 -19.76 4.94 -0.15
C ILE A 412 -20.72 4.05 0.66
N HIS A 413 -20.26 2.88 1.08
CA HIS A 413 -21.04 1.89 1.82
C HIS A 413 -20.71 1.90 3.30
N CYS A 414 -21.75 1.82 4.14
CA CYS A 414 -21.63 1.62 5.57
C CYS A 414 -22.22 0.28 5.97
N GLN A 415 -21.46 -0.52 6.69
CA GLN A 415 -21.87 -1.87 7.12
C GLN A 415 -23.18 -1.83 7.94
N SER A 416 -23.34 -0.86 8.84
CA SER A 416 -24.58 -0.71 9.62
C SER A 416 -25.79 -0.44 8.74
N CYS A 417 -25.65 0.39 7.68
CA CYS A 417 -26.72 0.64 6.72
C CYS A 417 -27.04 -0.60 5.88
N ALA A 418 -26.03 -1.37 5.50
CA ALA A 418 -26.21 -2.64 4.79
C ALA A 418 -26.98 -3.66 5.66
N PHE A 419 -26.62 -3.82 6.92
CA PHE A 419 -27.35 -4.68 7.86
C PHE A 419 -28.78 -4.23 8.14
N ALA A 420 -29.01 -2.91 8.29
CA ALA A 420 -30.34 -2.37 8.48
C ALA A 420 -31.27 -2.71 7.30
N ARG A 421 -30.77 -2.52 6.06
CA ARG A 421 -31.51 -2.90 4.85
C ARG A 421 -31.79 -4.39 4.76
N ALA A 422 -30.79 -5.22 5.05
CA ALA A 422 -30.97 -6.69 5.04
C ALA A 422 -32.05 -7.16 6.05
N LYS A 423 -32.27 -6.38 7.14
CA LYS A 423 -33.33 -6.60 8.11
C LYS A 423 -34.66 -5.93 7.77
N GLY A 424 -34.80 -5.33 6.60
CA GLY A 424 -36.00 -4.61 6.17
C GLY A 424 -36.20 -3.25 6.82
N ASN A 425 -35.23 -2.71 7.56
CA ASN A 425 -35.32 -1.39 8.16
C ASN A 425 -35.09 -0.28 7.12
N PRO A 426 -35.93 0.75 7.05
CA PRO A 426 -35.80 1.83 6.07
C PRO A 426 -34.58 2.71 6.40
N VAL A 427 -33.69 2.86 5.42
CA VAL A 427 -32.55 3.81 5.44
C VAL A 427 -32.47 4.54 4.09
N ASP A 428 -32.19 5.85 4.12
CA ASP A 428 -32.31 6.71 2.95
C ASP A 428 -31.07 6.69 2.02
N GLY A 429 -29.96 6.08 2.46
CA GLY A 429 -28.73 5.93 1.67
C GLY A 429 -27.91 4.71 2.04
N THR A 430 -26.85 4.43 1.27
CA THR A 430 -25.90 3.34 1.54
C THR A 430 -24.99 3.66 2.72
N SER A 431 -24.81 4.96 3.02
CA SER A 431 -24.04 5.49 4.15
C SER A 431 -24.45 6.95 4.42
N CYS A 432 -23.89 7.55 5.47
CA CYS A 432 -24.06 8.99 5.72
C CYS A 432 -23.42 9.85 4.62
N PRO A 433 -22.18 9.59 4.13
CA PRO A 433 -21.62 10.27 2.97
C PRO A 433 -22.52 10.20 1.73
N ASP A 434 -23.08 9.04 1.39
CA ASP A 434 -23.99 8.88 0.26
C ASP A 434 -25.29 9.72 0.40
N ILE A 435 -25.78 9.87 1.63
CA ILE A 435 -26.92 10.74 1.91
C ILE A 435 -26.53 12.22 1.76
N ILE A 436 -25.33 12.62 2.21
CA ILE A 436 -24.81 13.98 2.03
C ILE A 436 -24.70 14.30 0.54
N ALA A 437 -24.15 13.40 -0.28
CA ALA A 437 -24.07 13.55 -1.72
C ALA A 437 -25.46 13.80 -2.37
N LYS A 438 -26.47 13.05 -1.94
CA LYS A 438 -27.85 13.23 -2.40
C LYS A 438 -28.44 14.59 -2.01
N CYS A 439 -28.14 15.07 -0.81
CA CYS A 439 -28.58 16.40 -0.36
C CYS A 439 -27.88 17.52 -1.13
N ILE A 440 -26.57 17.40 -1.37
CA ILE A 440 -25.81 18.34 -2.20
C ILE A 440 -26.41 18.39 -3.60
N LYS A 441 -26.69 17.23 -4.22
CA LYS A 441 -27.33 17.17 -5.53
C LYS A 441 -28.72 17.80 -5.56
N ALA A 442 -29.54 17.60 -4.53
CA ALA A 442 -30.85 18.19 -4.42
C ALA A 442 -30.83 19.71 -4.19
N ALA A 443 -29.78 20.20 -3.50
CA ALA A 443 -29.55 21.62 -3.30
C ALA A 443 -28.95 22.31 -4.53
N TYR A 444 -28.21 21.60 -5.35
CA TYR A 444 -27.53 22.12 -6.52
C TYR A 444 -28.51 22.21 -7.70
N THR A 445 -28.80 23.43 -8.13
CA THR A 445 -29.51 23.68 -9.38
C THR A 445 -28.50 24.26 -10.35
N PRO A 446 -28.08 23.51 -11.39
CA PRO A 446 -27.14 24.04 -12.39
C PRO A 446 -27.79 25.27 -13.04
N THR A 447 -27.11 26.40 -13.04
CA THR A 447 -27.40 27.46 -13.98
C THR A 447 -27.16 26.88 -15.36
N GLU A 448 -28.18 26.78 -16.21
CA GLU A 448 -28.10 26.24 -17.56
C GLU A 448 -26.98 26.93 -18.37
N ILE A 449 -25.80 26.32 -18.40
CA ILE A 449 -24.93 26.41 -19.56
C ILE A 449 -25.33 25.19 -20.38
N VAL A 450 -26.19 25.40 -21.36
CA VAL A 450 -26.57 24.40 -22.35
C VAL A 450 -25.35 24.11 -23.21
N GLU A 451 -24.48 23.20 -22.79
CA GLU A 451 -23.71 22.39 -23.70
C GLU A 451 -24.50 21.09 -23.91
N ASP A 452 -25.10 21.01 -25.08
CA ASP A 452 -25.83 19.84 -25.58
C ASP A 452 -24.85 18.66 -25.80
N THR A 453 -24.55 17.93 -24.71
CA THR A 453 -23.74 16.70 -24.75
C THR A 453 -24.61 15.44 -24.67
N THR A 454 -25.82 15.48 -25.21
CA THR A 454 -26.55 14.24 -25.47
C THR A 454 -25.86 13.50 -26.61
N GLU A 455 -25.17 12.37 -26.26
CA GLU A 455 -24.67 11.44 -27.30
C GLU A 455 -25.81 11.08 -28.23
N LYS A 456 -25.63 11.35 -29.53
CA LYS A 456 -26.65 11.08 -30.55
C LYS A 456 -26.43 9.70 -31.16
N CYS A 457 -27.51 9.01 -31.36
CA CYS A 457 -27.52 7.72 -32.05
C CYS A 457 -26.89 7.86 -33.45
N PRO A 458 -25.90 7.03 -33.82
CA PRO A 458 -25.26 7.11 -35.14
C PRO A 458 -26.19 6.75 -36.29
N GLU A 459 -27.32 6.06 -36.03
CA GLU A 459 -28.26 5.64 -37.06
C GLU A 459 -29.42 6.64 -37.27
N CYS A 460 -29.90 7.31 -36.23
CA CYS A 460 -31.09 8.16 -36.37
C CYS A 460 -30.94 9.56 -35.77
N GLY A 461 -29.81 9.90 -35.16
CA GLY A 461 -29.52 11.21 -34.59
C GLY A 461 -30.29 11.54 -33.28
N GLN A 462 -31.14 10.65 -32.79
CA GLN A 462 -31.87 10.83 -31.53
C GLN A 462 -30.96 10.54 -30.31
N PRO A 463 -31.25 11.09 -29.12
CA PRO A 463 -30.51 10.84 -27.91
C PRO A 463 -30.46 9.35 -27.58
N VAL A 464 -29.27 8.82 -27.21
CA VAL A 464 -29.14 7.46 -26.69
C VAL A 464 -29.32 7.40 -25.17
N ARG A 465 -29.86 6.29 -24.66
CA ARG A 465 -29.96 6.00 -23.23
C ARG A 465 -28.95 4.96 -22.85
N HIS A 466 -28.45 5.00 -21.62
CA HIS A 466 -27.55 4.00 -21.06
C HIS A 466 -28.35 3.07 -20.15
N GLU A 467 -28.53 1.81 -20.57
CA GLU A 467 -29.24 0.78 -19.81
C GLU A 467 -28.36 -0.49 -19.71
N GLY A 468 -28.10 -0.95 -18.48
CA GLY A 468 -27.36 -2.22 -18.25
C GLY A 468 -25.93 -2.25 -18.83
N GLY A 469 -25.27 -1.10 -18.98
CA GLY A 469 -23.92 -1.02 -19.58
C GLY A 469 -23.93 -0.89 -21.11
N CYS A 470 -25.09 -0.83 -21.73
CA CYS A 470 -25.27 -0.65 -23.18
C CYS A 470 -25.82 0.72 -23.51
N LYS A 471 -25.45 1.27 -24.67
CA LYS A 471 -26.07 2.45 -25.28
C LYS A 471 -27.24 1.99 -26.13
N VAL A 472 -28.47 2.41 -25.77
CA VAL A 472 -29.70 1.97 -26.45
C VAL A 472 -30.46 3.19 -26.99
N CYS A 473 -31.01 3.09 -28.20
CA CYS A 473 -31.84 4.12 -28.82
C CYS A 473 -33.24 3.58 -29.13
N SER A 474 -34.21 4.48 -29.14
CA SER A 474 -35.60 4.16 -29.51
C SER A 474 -35.80 3.66 -30.94
N CYS A 475 -34.79 3.86 -31.82
CA CYS A 475 -34.78 3.32 -33.19
C CYS A 475 -34.38 1.84 -33.28
N GLY A 476 -33.97 1.21 -32.15
CA GLY A 476 -33.48 -0.17 -32.12
C GLY A 476 -31.95 -0.28 -32.06
N TYR A 477 -31.18 0.79 -32.22
CA TYR A 477 -29.76 0.77 -32.07
C TYR A 477 -29.36 0.40 -30.64
N SER A 478 -28.47 -0.60 -30.50
CA SER A 478 -27.89 -1.00 -29.22
C SER A 478 -26.40 -1.33 -29.39
N LYS A 479 -25.55 -0.73 -28.54
CA LYS A 479 -24.11 -1.01 -28.50
C LYS A 479 -23.68 -1.18 -27.04
N CYS A 480 -23.25 -2.39 -26.70
CA CYS A 480 -22.62 -2.72 -25.41
C CYS A 480 -21.10 -2.62 -25.56
N GLY A 481 -20.42 -1.97 -24.61
CA GLY A 481 -18.97 -1.77 -24.64
C GLY A 481 -18.24 -2.70 -23.70
#